data_e02342288094df1408a93073a39838c5
#
_entry.id   e02342288094df1408a93073a39838c5
#
_cell.length_a   1.000
_cell.length_b   1.000
_cell.length_c   1.000
_cell.angle_alpha   90.00
_cell.angle_beta   90.00
_cell.angle_gamma   90.00
#
_symmetry.space_group_name_H-M   'P 1'
#
loop_
_entity.id
_entity.type
_entity.pdbx_description
1 polymer ?
#
loop_
_entity_poly.entity_id
_entity_poly.type
_entity_poly.pdbx_seq_one_letter_code
_entity_poly.pdbx_strand_id
1 'polypeptide(L)'
;MKPIINYIYIFSLSCLVLLATGCKKDFLAVDPPTQIPAEMVWKDPALAQAFVSDIYNGLGVGGFAEQMLSSVSDESLFTHPNRGIDLVNASTINPTTLGWVDDTWGYNPMYIKIRACNLTIEKLSGTDNAITDQGLKDQLLGQAHFLRGYFYQQLLRYYGGVPLVDKAYALADNFAIKRATYEECVNFIVKDCDAAITLLTGKSLEKGRTSALAAMALKSRVLLYAASDLHDIPTAKGKSAVITGFAQPELLGYLTGDRNTRWLAAQAAAKAVVDMGTGYKLNLSTKVTAEEGRLNYKSVAMGGGSKAPGIDANAASELILARYFVSLNDMRYGRFNGPNGYHNWAGNTPIGLLVDDYEMLDGTKFSWSNPTEKAAPYLNRDPRMYATILFDGASWKPRDKVSGNVDPANQIQTGEYDLQEGSSVITLKGLDTRGSSIENWNGSWTGYYTQKFIDPDPAIVDANMPQFVPWPFFRYTEAVMNYIEASIELGQLDQAILWLNRIRFRAGMPALTVSGQAELREAYRQERRIEMVYEEQRYHDTRRWMIAPAVLGRKTTYIKISGKFKPGKTMSAPYHYDPSVYDYTYTPTIETAQEDRRWDDKIYFRPFSRDEINRNNLLTQNPGY
;
A
#
# COMPACT_ATOMS: atom_id res chain seq x y z
N MET A 1 -31.02 31.39 81.89
CA MET A 1 -30.97 30.39 80.81
C MET A 1 -31.62 30.82 79.48
N LYS A 2 -32.51 31.81 79.42
CA LYS A 2 -33.11 32.28 78.14
C LYS A 2 -32.20 33.02 77.16
N PRO A 3 -31.14 33.80 77.50
CA PRO A 3 -30.35 34.51 76.51
C PRO A 3 -29.34 33.60 75.73
N ILE A 4 -28.88 32.53 76.33
CA ILE A 4 -27.85 31.61 75.68
C ILE A 4 -28.48 30.81 74.53
N ILE A 5 -29.73 30.43 74.64
CA ILE A 5 -30.48 29.67 73.63
C ILE A 5 -30.67 30.53 72.37
N ASN A 6 -30.93 31.82 72.47
CA ASN A 6 -31.09 32.70 71.32
C ASN A 6 -29.78 32.92 70.57
N TYR A 7 -28.63 32.95 71.22
CA TYR A 7 -27.31 33.04 70.56
C TYR A 7 -26.98 31.76 69.85
N ILE A 8 -27.36 30.59 70.35
CA ILE A 8 -27.17 29.30 69.68
C ILE A 8 -28.01 29.21 68.39
N TYR A 9 -29.23 29.65 68.38
CA TYR A 9 -30.10 29.70 67.21
C TYR A 9 -29.59 30.69 66.15
N ILE A 10 -29.16 31.89 66.58
CA ILE A 10 -28.54 32.87 65.64
C ILE A 10 -27.25 32.36 65.06
N PHE A 11 -26.41 31.71 65.84
CA PHE A 11 -25.16 31.12 65.37
C PHE A 11 -25.44 29.92 64.41
N SER A 12 -26.39 29.05 64.72
CA SER A 12 -26.80 27.95 63.87
C SER A 12 -27.41 28.44 62.55
N LEU A 13 -28.21 29.50 62.58
CA LEU A 13 -28.82 30.10 61.39
C LEU A 13 -27.75 30.80 60.51
N SER A 14 -26.77 31.48 61.13
CA SER A 14 -25.63 32.06 60.40
C SER A 14 -24.76 31.00 59.74
N CYS A 15 -24.48 29.88 60.40
CA CYS A 15 -23.77 28.75 59.81
C CYS A 15 -24.56 28.10 58.66
N LEU A 16 -25.89 28.02 58.77
CA LEU A 16 -26.73 27.47 57.70
C LEU A 16 -26.75 28.37 56.45
N VAL A 17 -26.72 29.68 56.61
CA VAL A 17 -26.67 30.66 55.50
C VAL A 17 -25.29 30.67 54.84
N LEU A 18 -24.22 30.43 55.59
CA LEU A 18 -22.86 30.31 55.03
C LEU A 18 -22.66 29.00 54.25
N LEU A 19 -23.42 27.95 54.56
CA LEU A 19 -23.42 26.70 53.79
C LEU A 19 -24.29 26.76 52.52
N ALA A 20 -25.16 27.76 52.39
CA ALA A 20 -26.02 27.95 51.21
C ALA A 20 -25.34 28.76 50.07
N THR A 21 -24.16 29.35 50.31
CA THR A 21 -23.33 29.90 49.21
C THR A 21 -22.57 28.74 48.53
N GLY A 22 -23.37 27.83 47.96
CA GLY A 22 -22.85 26.68 47.22
C GLY A 22 -21.93 27.13 46.10
N CYS A 23 -20.87 26.39 45.95
CA CYS A 23 -19.93 26.49 44.85
C CYS A 23 -20.68 26.75 43.54
N LYS A 24 -20.35 27.85 42.88
CA LYS A 24 -20.76 28.04 41.48
C LYS A 24 -20.26 26.84 40.70
N LYS A 25 -21.15 26.19 39.96
CA LYS A 25 -20.85 25.05 39.08
C LYS A 25 -19.71 25.33 38.12
N ASP A 26 -19.39 26.59 37.89
CA ASP A 26 -18.35 27.09 36.98
C ASP A 26 -16.91 27.06 37.55
N PHE A 27 -16.73 26.81 38.86
CA PHE A 27 -15.36 26.77 39.45
C PHE A 27 -14.55 25.56 39.02
N LEU A 28 -15.20 24.49 38.59
CA LEU A 28 -14.54 23.28 38.03
C LEU A 28 -14.55 23.23 36.51
N ALA A 29 -15.17 24.21 35.85
CA ALA A 29 -15.22 24.32 34.39
C ALA A 29 -14.06 25.21 33.87
N VAL A 30 -12.87 25.06 34.42
CA VAL A 30 -11.65 25.66 33.86
C VAL A 30 -11.09 24.64 32.88
N ASP A 31 -11.13 24.97 31.59
CA ASP A 31 -10.39 24.21 30.58
C ASP A 31 -8.92 24.11 31.02
N PRO A 32 -8.29 22.91 30.96
CA PRO A 32 -6.88 22.78 31.31
C PRO A 32 -6.07 23.77 30.48
N PRO A 33 -5.16 24.56 31.09
CA PRO A 33 -4.40 25.59 30.36
C PRO A 33 -3.49 25.03 29.26
N THR A 34 -3.39 23.71 29.15
CA THR A 34 -2.63 22.99 28.12
C THR A 34 -3.51 22.48 26.98
N GLN A 35 -4.84 22.67 27.02
CA GLN A 35 -5.75 22.24 25.95
C GLN A 35 -6.42 23.45 25.29
N ILE A 36 -6.38 23.47 23.96
CA ILE A 36 -7.11 24.47 23.16
C ILE A 36 -8.59 24.08 23.19
N PRO A 37 -9.52 24.96 23.66
CA PRO A 37 -10.94 24.69 23.62
C PRO A 37 -11.40 24.36 22.18
N ALA A 38 -12.19 23.33 22.01
CA ALA A 38 -12.62 22.87 20.69
C ALA A 38 -13.29 23.96 19.84
N GLU A 39 -13.97 24.92 20.48
CA GLU A 39 -14.59 26.05 19.80
C GLU A 39 -13.59 27.07 19.23
N MET A 40 -12.42 27.18 19.84
CA MET A 40 -11.37 28.11 19.38
C MET A 40 -10.74 27.67 18.06
N VAL A 41 -10.74 26.35 17.77
CA VAL A 41 -10.17 25.79 16.53
C VAL A 41 -10.80 26.44 15.29
N TRP A 42 -12.10 26.71 15.33
CA TRP A 42 -12.83 27.25 14.18
C TRP A 42 -12.89 28.79 14.15
N LYS A 43 -12.33 29.43 15.15
CA LYS A 43 -12.22 30.89 15.26
C LYS A 43 -10.83 31.41 14.84
N ASP A 44 -9.88 30.51 14.68
CA ASP A 44 -8.51 30.83 14.27
C ASP A 44 -8.15 30.03 13.00
N PRO A 45 -7.80 30.71 11.88
CA PRO A 45 -7.41 30.05 10.64
C PRO A 45 -6.22 29.08 10.78
N ALA A 46 -5.22 29.40 11.61
CA ALA A 46 -4.05 28.55 11.81
C ALA A 46 -4.39 27.27 12.57
N LEU A 47 -5.29 27.38 13.57
CA LEU A 47 -5.77 26.20 14.31
C LEU A 47 -6.64 25.30 13.42
N ALA A 48 -7.49 25.87 12.58
CA ALA A 48 -8.27 25.09 11.62
C ALA A 48 -7.38 24.36 10.59
N GLN A 49 -6.34 25.03 10.09
CA GLN A 49 -5.33 24.39 9.22
C GLN A 49 -4.58 23.26 9.96
N ALA A 50 -4.18 23.48 11.20
CA ALA A 50 -3.53 22.47 12.02
C ALA A 50 -4.43 21.24 12.25
N PHE A 51 -5.72 21.46 12.55
CA PHE A 51 -6.71 20.40 12.70
C PHE A 51 -6.86 19.56 11.42
N VAL A 52 -7.05 20.20 10.25
CA VAL A 52 -7.12 19.49 8.97
C VAL A 52 -5.80 18.79 8.66
N SER A 53 -4.66 19.37 9.04
CA SER A 53 -3.35 18.74 8.87
C SER A 53 -3.21 17.45 9.69
N ASP A 54 -3.77 17.41 10.90
CA ASP A 54 -3.77 16.19 11.71
C ASP A 54 -4.58 15.04 11.06
N ILE A 55 -5.63 15.36 10.32
CA ILE A 55 -6.43 14.31 9.63
C ILE A 55 -5.56 13.51 8.64
N TYR A 56 -4.54 14.12 8.03
CA TYR A 56 -3.59 13.43 7.13
C TYR A 56 -2.80 12.31 7.81
N ASN A 57 -2.67 12.33 9.14
CA ASN A 57 -2.07 11.20 9.87
C ASN A 57 -2.83 9.89 9.67
N GLY A 58 -4.12 9.97 9.31
CA GLY A 58 -4.93 8.81 8.94
C GLY A 58 -4.50 8.12 7.63
N LEU A 59 -3.71 8.78 6.78
CA LEU A 59 -3.12 8.14 5.60
C LEU A 59 -1.98 7.18 5.98
N GLY A 60 -1.42 7.30 7.18
CA GLY A 60 -0.31 6.49 7.66
C GLY A 60 0.97 6.71 6.85
N VAL A 61 1.86 5.72 6.89
CA VAL A 61 3.11 5.69 6.11
C VAL A 61 2.93 5.03 4.74
N GLY A 62 1.68 4.71 4.38
CA GLY A 62 1.39 3.91 3.19
C GLY A 62 2.03 2.53 3.30
N GLY A 63 2.50 1.99 2.19
CA GLY A 63 3.19 0.71 2.15
C GLY A 63 4.62 0.71 2.69
N PHE A 64 5.06 1.79 3.33
CA PHE A 64 6.39 1.81 3.97
C PHE A 64 6.37 1.35 5.43
N ALA A 65 5.30 0.72 5.87
CA ALA A 65 5.28 0.01 7.14
C ALA A 65 6.25 -1.18 7.15
N GLU A 66 6.59 -1.66 8.34
CA GLU A 66 7.42 -2.87 8.48
C GLU A 66 6.77 -4.07 7.77
N GLN A 67 5.46 -4.22 7.93
CA GLN A 67 4.64 -5.22 7.26
C GLN A 67 3.88 -4.57 6.10
N MET A 68 3.83 -5.24 4.96
CA MET A 68 3.20 -4.72 3.74
C MET A 68 2.12 -5.66 3.21
N LEU A 69 1.15 -5.11 2.48
CA LEU A 69 0.14 -5.91 1.75
C LEU A 69 0.76 -6.84 0.69
N SER A 70 1.98 -6.54 0.23
CA SER A 70 2.72 -7.45 -0.65
C SER A 70 2.89 -8.85 -0.04
N SER A 71 3.08 -8.93 1.29
CA SER A 71 3.26 -10.20 2.01
C SER A 71 1.95 -10.95 2.28
N VAL A 72 0.79 -10.33 2.07
CA VAL A 72 -0.53 -11.00 2.04
C VAL A 72 -1.08 -11.10 0.61
N SER A 73 -0.18 -11.03 -0.36
CA SER A 73 -0.41 -11.26 -1.79
C SER A 73 0.62 -12.24 -2.34
N ASP A 74 0.63 -12.48 -3.65
CA ASP A 74 1.61 -13.32 -4.32
C ASP A 74 2.88 -12.55 -4.75
N GLU A 75 3.26 -11.50 -4.00
CA GLU A 75 4.46 -10.69 -4.28
C GLU A 75 5.61 -11.04 -3.34
N SER A 76 5.36 -11.16 -2.04
CA SER A 76 6.42 -11.40 -1.05
C SER A 76 6.02 -12.37 0.06
N LEU A 77 7.04 -12.80 0.80
CA LEU A 77 6.96 -13.50 2.08
C LEU A 77 7.46 -12.56 3.18
N PHE A 78 6.72 -12.47 4.29
CA PHE A 78 7.21 -11.76 5.47
C PHE A 78 8.16 -12.65 6.27
N THR A 79 9.39 -12.21 6.46
CA THR A 79 10.47 -13.03 7.02
C THR A 79 10.31 -13.33 8.51
N HIS A 80 9.62 -12.44 9.25
CA HIS A 80 9.48 -12.55 10.70
C HIS A 80 8.13 -13.16 11.08
N PRO A 81 8.10 -14.29 11.81
CA PRO A 81 6.85 -14.98 12.15
C PRO A 81 6.03 -14.24 13.23
N ASN A 82 4.79 -14.71 13.44
CA ASN A 82 3.88 -14.27 14.51
C ASN A 82 3.50 -12.78 14.49
N ARG A 83 3.37 -12.20 13.29
CA ARG A 83 2.94 -10.81 13.10
C ARG A 83 1.53 -10.70 12.48
N GLY A 84 0.77 -11.79 12.43
CA GLY A 84 -0.60 -11.84 11.92
C GLY A 84 -0.75 -11.90 10.40
N ILE A 85 0.34 -11.82 9.63
CA ILE A 85 0.35 -12.02 8.18
C ILE A 85 0.02 -13.48 7.82
N ASP A 86 0.60 -14.40 8.56
CA ASP A 86 0.37 -15.85 8.45
C ASP A 86 -1.10 -16.22 8.61
N LEU A 87 -1.84 -15.55 9.51
CA LEU A 87 -3.27 -15.76 9.70
C LEU A 87 -4.09 -15.37 8.47
N VAL A 88 -3.70 -14.28 7.80
CA VAL A 88 -4.35 -13.85 6.55
C VAL A 88 -4.04 -14.84 5.43
N ASN A 89 -2.79 -15.21 5.26
CA ASN A 89 -2.34 -16.11 4.20
C ASN A 89 -2.84 -17.55 4.36
N ALA A 90 -3.06 -18.01 5.60
CA ALA A 90 -3.69 -19.29 5.89
C ALA A 90 -5.22 -19.24 5.89
N SER A 91 -5.84 -18.08 5.65
CA SER A 91 -7.30 -17.86 5.70
C SER A 91 -7.94 -18.20 7.06
N THR A 92 -7.19 -18.05 8.16
CA THR A 92 -7.65 -18.39 9.53
C THR A 92 -8.19 -17.19 10.30
N ILE A 93 -8.15 -15.99 9.73
CA ILE A 93 -8.75 -14.80 10.34
C ILE A 93 -10.24 -15.02 10.62
N ASN A 94 -10.71 -14.44 11.71
CA ASN A 94 -12.09 -14.53 12.18
C ASN A 94 -12.44 -13.31 13.06
N PRO A 95 -13.68 -13.11 13.51
CA PRO A 95 -14.10 -11.93 14.26
C PRO A 95 -13.36 -11.68 15.59
N THR A 96 -12.64 -12.65 16.11
CA THR A 96 -11.83 -12.51 17.34
C THR A 96 -10.34 -12.44 17.08
N THR A 97 -9.91 -12.77 15.86
CA THR A 97 -8.50 -12.80 15.45
C THR A 97 -8.38 -12.22 14.04
N LEU A 98 -8.28 -10.89 13.96
CA LEU A 98 -8.38 -10.14 12.70
C LEU A 98 -7.10 -10.16 11.86
N GLY A 99 -5.95 -10.46 12.47
CA GLY A 99 -4.63 -10.38 11.84
C GLY A 99 -4.14 -8.93 11.67
N TRP A 100 -2.94 -8.79 11.12
CA TRP A 100 -2.19 -7.53 11.05
C TRP A 100 -2.89 -6.40 10.27
N VAL A 101 -3.55 -6.70 9.17
CA VAL A 101 -4.11 -5.64 8.27
C VAL A 101 -5.08 -4.70 8.99
N ASP A 102 -5.67 -5.15 10.10
CA ASP A 102 -6.64 -4.39 10.86
C ASP A 102 -6.03 -3.23 11.65
N ASP A 103 -4.77 -3.29 12.01
CA ASP A 103 -4.13 -2.28 12.86
C ASP A 103 -4.00 -0.91 12.19
N THR A 104 -3.82 -0.87 10.86
CA THR A 104 -3.59 0.37 10.12
C THR A 104 -4.85 0.89 9.43
N TRP A 105 -5.62 0.00 8.79
CA TRP A 105 -6.79 0.34 8.00
C TRP A 105 -8.06 -0.32 8.51
N GLY A 106 -8.06 -0.66 9.78
CA GLY A 106 -9.19 -1.26 10.44
C GLY A 106 -10.37 -0.31 10.56
N TYR A 107 -11.48 -0.90 10.92
CA TYR A 107 -12.76 -0.20 11.07
C TYR A 107 -12.67 1.01 12.02
N ASN A 108 -12.14 0.82 13.21
CA ASN A 108 -12.06 1.84 14.25
C ASN A 108 -11.16 3.03 13.89
N PRO A 109 -9.88 2.83 13.49
CA PRO A 109 -9.02 3.94 13.10
C PRO A 109 -9.62 4.82 12.00
N MET A 110 -10.28 4.21 11.01
CA MET A 110 -10.89 4.95 9.91
C MET A 110 -12.07 5.81 10.38
N TYR A 111 -12.97 5.30 11.25
CA TYR A 111 -14.10 6.10 11.74
C TYR A 111 -13.70 7.25 12.65
N ILE A 112 -12.57 7.15 13.38
CA ILE A 112 -12.01 8.29 14.12
C ILE A 112 -11.66 9.43 13.15
N LYS A 113 -11.04 9.12 12.02
CA LYS A 113 -10.67 10.12 11.01
C LYS A 113 -11.86 10.63 10.21
N ILE A 114 -12.83 9.78 9.89
CA ILE A 114 -14.11 10.17 9.28
C ILE A 114 -14.84 11.19 10.19
N ARG A 115 -14.87 10.97 11.51
CA ARG A 115 -15.45 11.92 12.44
C ARG A 115 -14.75 13.29 12.39
N ALA A 116 -13.43 13.33 12.31
CA ALA A 116 -12.68 14.58 12.19
C ALA A 116 -12.99 15.30 10.87
N CYS A 117 -13.13 14.57 9.75
CA CYS A 117 -13.59 15.13 8.48
C CYS A 117 -15.01 15.71 8.58
N ASN A 118 -15.94 14.97 9.20
CA ASN A 118 -17.31 15.42 9.39
C ASN A 118 -17.37 16.71 10.21
N LEU A 119 -16.60 16.77 11.29
CA LEU A 119 -16.52 17.97 12.13
C LEU A 119 -15.99 19.17 11.33
N THR A 120 -14.95 18.97 10.50
CA THR A 120 -14.40 20.01 9.63
C THR A 120 -15.46 20.51 8.64
N ILE A 121 -16.15 19.59 7.97
CA ILE A 121 -17.18 19.93 6.96
C ILE A 121 -18.33 20.66 7.64
N GLU A 122 -18.84 20.17 8.76
CA GLU A 122 -19.94 20.79 9.52
C GLU A 122 -19.59 22.21 9.95
N LYS A 123 -18.43 22.40 10.60
CA LYS A 123 -18.02 23.68 11.15
C LYS A 123 -17.71 24.72 10.07
N LEU A 124 -17.00 24.33 9.01
CA LEU A 124 -16.65 25.26 7.94
C LEU A 124 -17.80 25.57 6.97
N SER A 125 -18.77 24.66 6.79
CA SER A 125 -19.97 24.93 5.99
C SER A 125 -21.01 25.75 6.74
N GLY A 126 -20.98 25.73 8.08
CA GLY A 126 -21.87 26.51 8.93
C GLY A 126 -21.44 27.98 9.06
N THR A 127 -22.23 28.75 9.80
CA THR A 127 -21.97 30.16 10.12
C THR A 127 -21.12 30.35 11.38
N ASP A 128 -20.85 29.31 12.11
CA ASP A 128 -20.23 29.33 13.45
C ASP A 128 -18.70 29.25 13.40
N ASN A 129 -18.09 29.85 12.35
CA ASN A 129 -16.65 29.96 12.20
C ASN A 129 -16.25 31.41 11.87
N ALA A 130 -15.04 31.82 12.24
CA ALA A 130 -14.51 33.14 12.01
C ALA A 130 -13.57 33.19 10.78
N ILE A 131 -13.53 32.15 9.96
CA ILE A 131 -12.68 32.10 8.77
C ILE A 131 -13.38 32.87 7.65
N THR A 132 -12.89 34.08 7.37
CA THR A 132 -13.43 34.99 6.34
C THR A 132 -12.76 34.81 4.98
N ASP A 133 -11.56 34.22 4.93
CA ASP A 133 -10.89 33.89 3.68
C ASP A 133 -11.58 32.68 3.01
N GLN A 134 -12.38 32.96 1.98
CA GLN A 134 -13.10 31.94 1.21
C GLN A 134 -12.14 30.98 0.51
N GLY A 135 -10.96 31.48 0.05
CA GLY A 135 -9.95 30.65 -0.59
C GLY A 135 -9.41 29.57 0.34
N LEU A 136 -9.08 29.95 1.58
CA LEU A 136 -8.65 29.03 2.63
C LEU A 136 -9.79 28.07 3.03
N LYS A 137 -11.00 28.59 3.17
CA LYS A 137 -12.17 27.79 3.52
C LYS A 137 -12.44 26.69 2.51
N ASP A 138 -12.40 27.03 1.21
CA ASP A 138 -12.53 26.06 0.10
C ASP A 138 -11.43 25.01 0.16
N GLN A 139 -10.17 25.41 0.42
CA GLN A 139 -9.05 24.49 0.54
C GLN A 139 -9.24 23.49 1.68
N LEU A 140 -9.65 23.94 2.86
CA LEU A 140 -9.85 23.09 4.03
C LEU A 140 -11.05 22.14 3.84
N LEU A 141 -12.16 22.64 3.29
CA LEU A 141 -13.33 21.83 2.96
C LEU A 141 -13.01 20.78 1.88
N GLY A 142 -12.33 21.18 0.81
CA GLY A 142 -11.94 20.26 -0.26
C GLY A 142 -11.02 19.15 0.23
N GLN A 143 -10.07 19.46 1.11
CA GLN A 143 -9.21 18.47 1.75
C GLN A 143 -10.02 17.52 2.65
N ALA A 144 -10.96 18.04 3.46
CA ALA A 144 -11.79 17.23 4.34
C ALA A 144 -12.70 16.27 3.55
N HIS A 145 -13.31 16.72 2.46
CA HIS A 145 -14.09 15.88 1.55
C HIS A 145 -13.23 14.77 0.94
N PHE A 146 -12.07 15.10 0.38
CA PHE A 146 -11.17 14.10 -0.17
C PHE A 146 -10.77 13.04 0.87
N LEU A 147 -10.34 13.49 2.05
CA LEU A 147 -9.88 12.57 3.11
C LEU A 147 -11.01 11.66 3.59
N ARG A 148 -12.24 12.18 3.75
CA ARG A 148 -13.41 11.38 4.09
C ARG A 148 -13.70 10.32 3.01
N GLY A 149 -13.72 10.72 1.75
CA GLY A 149 -13.87 9.81 0.62
C GLY A 149 -12.78 8.74 0.59
N TYR A 150 -11.52 9.11 0.86
CA TYR A 150 -10.41 8.17 0.93
C TYR A 150 -10.57 7.15 2.06
N PHE A 151 -10.94 7.58 3.27
CA PHE A 151 -11.15 6.66 4.40
C PHE A 151 -12.33 5.71 4.17
N TYR A 152 -13.41 6.19 3.59
CA TYR A 152 -14.51 5.33 3.17
C TYR A 152 -14.11 4.35 2.07
N GLN A 153 -13.25 4.74 1.13
CA GLN A 153 -12.73 3.82 0.12
C GLN A 153 -11.85 2.72 0.75
N GLN A 154 -11.07 3.04 1.81
CA GLN A 154 -10.35 2.01 2.56
C GLN A 154 -11.32 1.01 3.19
N LEU A 155 -12.35 1.48 3.88
CA LEU A 155 -13.37 0.62 4.49
C LEU A 155 -14.09 -0.22 3.43
N LEU A 156 -14.51 0.41 2.33
CA LEU A 156 -15.29 -0.23 1.27
C LEU A 156 -14.53 -1.40 0.63
N ARG A 157 -13.24 -1.25 0.36
CA ARG A 157 -12.43 -2.30 -0.30
C ARG A 157 -12.08 -3.48 0.61
N TYR A 158 -12.16 -3.30 1.95
CA TYR A 158 -11.93 -4.39 2.90
C TYR A 158 -13.20 -5.05 3.39
N TYR A 159 -14.28 -4.29 3.58
CA TYR A 159 -15.49 -4.77 4.26
C TYR A 159 -16.74 -4.83 3.36
N GLY A 160 -16.68 -4.27 2.14
CA GLY A 160 -17.90 -3.99 1.38
C GLY A 160 -18.65 -2.78 1.95
N GLY A 161 -19.96 -2.72 1.83
CA GLY A 161 -20.77 -1.66 2.39
C GLY A 161 -20.58 -1.53 3.91
N VAL A 162 -20.54 -0.30 4.42
CA VAL A 162 -20.31 0.04 5.84
C VAL A 162 -21.29 1.12 6.28
N PRO A 163 -21.49 1.36 7.59
CA PRO A 163 -22.29 2.48 8.06
C PRO A 163 -21.80 3.81 7.48
N LEU A 164 -22.68 4.57 6.85
CA LEU A 164 -22.38 5.92 6.38
C LEU A 164 -22.67 6.93 7.49
N VAL A 165 -21.63 7.60 7.95
CA VAL A 165 -21.66 8.61 9.01
C VAL A 165 -21.22 9.93 8.39
N ASP A 166 -22.15 10.85 8.18
CA ASP A 166 -21.94 12.13 7.51
C ASP A 166 -21.93 13.34 8.46
N LYS A 167 -22.10 13.10 9.77
CA LYS A 167 -22.08 14.12 10.82
C LYS A 167 -21.19 13.72 12.00
N ALA A 168 -20.82 14.68 12.82
CA ALA A 168 -20.11 14.43 14.08
C ALA A 168 -21.12 14.12 15.19
N TYR A 169 -21.29 12.84 15.54
CA TYR A 169 -22.17 12.42 16.62
C TYR A 169 -21.71 12.94 17.99
N ALA A 170 -22.67 13.37 18.83
CA ALA A 170 -22.46 13.68 20.23
C ALA A 170 -22.52 12.40 21.09
N LEU A 171 -21.96 12.43 22.31
CA LEU A 171 -21.94 11.27 23.21
C LEU A 171 -23.35 10.73 23.58
N ALA A 172 -24.38 11.59 23.52
CA ALA A 172 -25.75 11.21 23.79
C ALA A 172 -26.51 10.63 22.58
N ASP A 173 -25.90 10.67 21.38
CA ASP A 173 -26.54 10.17 20.16
C ASP A 173 -26.59 8.63 20.14
N ASN A 174 -27.57 8.10 19.41
CA ASN A 174 -27.62 6.67 19.13
C ASN A 174 -26.60 6.34 18.01
N PHE A 175 -25.63 5.50 18.32
CA PHE A 175 -24.58 5.06 17.40
C PHE A 175 -24.90 3.76 16.66
N ALA A 176 -26.04 3.13 16.93
CA ALA A 176 -26.43 1.91 16.23
C ALA A 176 -26.92 2.24 14.81
N ILE A 177 -26.04 2.08 13.84
CA ILE A 177 -26.28 2.38 12.42
C ILE A 177 -26.04 1.11 11.61
N LYS A 178 -27.02 0.73 10.77
CA LYS A 178 -26.86 -0.38 9.84
C LYS A 178 -25.82 -0.08 8.76
N ARG A 179 -25.28 -1.11 8.13
CA ARG A 179 -24.47 -0.97 6.93
C ARG A 179 -25.30 -0.38 5.80
N ALA A 180 -24.73 0.54 5.06
CA ALA A 180 -25.23 0.97 3.76
C ALA A 180 -24.85 -0.07 2.69
N THR A 181 -25.57 -0.11 1.59
CA THR A 181 -25.22 -0.94 0.45
C THR A 181 -23.87 -0.52 -0.13
N TYR A 182 -23.23 -1.42 -0.88
CA TYR A 182 -22.00 -1.10 -1.59
C TYR A 182 -22.19 0.10 -2.53
N GLU A 183 -23.29 0.12 -3.27
CA GLU A 183 -23.65 1.21 -4.18
C GLU A 183 -23.83 2.56 -3.46
N GLU A 184 -24.52 2.59 -2.34
CA GLU A 184 -24.67 3.81 -1.52
C GLU A 184 -23.31 4.32 -1.04
N CYS A 185 -22.40 3.43 -0.65
CA CYS A 185 -21.04 3.80 -0.26
C CYS A 185 -20.23 4.36 -1.44
N VAL A 186 -20.31 3.74 -2.61
CA VAL A 186 -19.66 4.26 -3.84
C VAL A 186 -20.17 5.65 -4.16
N ASN A 187 -21.49 5.85 -4.16
CA ASN A 187 -22.11 7.14 -4.46
C ASN A 187 -21.70 8.23 -3.45
N PHE A 188 -21.59 7.87 -2.17
CA PHE A 188 -21.12 8.78 -1.12
C PHE A 188 -19.68 9.22 -1.36
N ILE A 189 -18.79 8.29 -1.69
CA ILE A 189 -17.38 8.58 -1.98
C ILE A 189 -17.26 9.44 -3.24
N VAL A 190 -18.01 9.13 -4.30
CA VAL A 190 -18.02 9.90 -5.55
C VAL A 190 -18.48 11.33 -5.30
N LYS A 191 -19.52 11.54 -4.49
CA LYS A 191 -20.00 12.87 -4.09
C LYS A 191 -18.90 13.65 -3.35
N ASP A 192 -18.18 13.02 -2.44
CA ASP A 192 -17.06 13.64 -1.74
C ASP A 192 -15.90 13.99 -2.71
N CYS A 193 -15.59 13.11 -3.67
CA CYS A 193 -14.61 13.41 -4.69
C CYS A 193 -15.03 14.63 -5.55
N ASP A 194 -16.30 14.71 -5.97
CA ASP A 194 -16.81 15.80 -6.80
C ASP A 194 -16.79 17.13 -6.03
N ALA A 195 -17.14 17.12 -4.75
CA ALA A 195 -17.01 18.28 -3.87
C ALA A 195 -15.55 18.75 -3.76
N ALA A 196 -14.63 17.80 -3.52
CA ALA A 196 -13.19 18.09 -3.43
C ALA A 196 -12.64 18.63 -4.76
N ILE A 197 -13.01 18.06 -5.90
CA ILE A 197 -12.61 18.54 -7.24
C ILE A 197 -13.06 20.00 -7.42
N THR A 198 -14.32 20.29 -7.13
CA THR A 198 -14.89 21.65 -7.28
C THR A 198 -14.15 22.66 -6.40
N LEU A 199 -13.94 22.34 -5.12
CA LEU A 199 -13.34 23.24 -4.13
C LEU A 199 -11.84 23.45 -4.35
N LEU A 200 -11.13 22.45 -4.89
CA LEU A 200 -9.67 22.48 -5.06
C LEU A 200 -9.22 22.85 -6.48
N THR A 201 -10.11 22.92 -7.46
CA THR A 201 -9.75 23.33 -8.83
C THR A 201 -9.15 24.73 -8.83
N GLY A 202 -7.97 24.88 -9.46
CA GLY A 202 -7.24 26.14 -9.53
C GLY A 202 -6.50 26.52 -8.23
N LYS A 203 -6.58 25.72 -7.18
CA LYS A 203 -5.84 25.99 -5.94
C LYS A 203 -4.44 25.35 -6.00
N SER A 204 -3.43 26.09 -5.58
CA SER A 204 -2.07 25.59 -5.37
C SER A 204 -1.88 25.24 -3.90
N LEU A 205 -1.52 24.01 -3.62
CA LEU A 205 -1.29 23.49 -2.27
C LEU A 205 0.13 22.95 -2.15
N GLU A 206 0.62 22.87 -0.92
CA GLU A 206 1.93 22.30 -0.62
C GLU A 206 2.00 20.82 -1.05
N LYS A 207 3.21 20.36 -1.35
CA LYS A 207 3.47 18.94 -1.63
C LYS A 207 2.98 18.05 -0.47
N GLY A 208 2.31 16.96 -0.79
CA GLY A 208 1.72 16.06 0.19
C GLY A 208 0.28 16.43 0.59
N ARG A 209 -0.20 17.61 0.20
CA ARG A 209 -1.63 17.97 0.32
C ARG A 209 -2.41 17.43 -0.86
N THR A 210 -3.68 17.12 -0.63
CA THR A 210 -4.57 16.67 -1.71
C THR A 210 -4.89 17.83 -2.67
N SER A 211 -5.05 17.48 -3.94
CA SER A 211 -5.42 18.40 -5.02
C SER A 211 -6.70 17.92 -5.71
N ALA A 212 -7.26 18.73 -6.61
CA ALA A 212 -8.35 18.30 -7.49
C ALA A 212 -7.95 17.02 -8.26
N LEU A 213 -6.70 16.93 -8.74
CA LEU A 213 -6.20 15.76 -9.45
C LEU A 213 -6.17 14.50 -8.55
N ALA A 214 -5.84 14.65 -7.27
CA ALA A 214 -5.89 13.54 -6.31
C ALA A 214 -7.34 13.04 -6.09
N ALA A 215 -8.30 13.95 -6.04
CA ALA A 215 -9.72 13.59 -5.94
C ALA A 215 -10.24 12.90 -7.21
N MET A 216 -9.80 13.32 -8.40
CA MET A 216 -10.06 12.63 -9.68
C MET A 216 -9.46 11.22 -9.68
N ALA A 217 -8.23 11.04 -9.18
CA ALA A 217 -7.57 9.74 -9.10
C ALA A 217 -8.29 8.79 -8.13
N LEU A 218 -8.74 9.29 -6.98
CA LEU A 218 -9.57 8.52 -6.04
C LEU A 218 -10.90 8.09 -6.69
N LYS A 219 -11.59 9.01 -7.36
CA LYS A 219 -12.83 8.71 -8.10
C LYS A 219 -12.62 7.63 -9.15
N SER A 220 -11.52 7.72 -9.92
CA SER A 220 -11.13 6.69 -10.89
C SER A 220 -10.96 5.31 -10.25
N ARG A 221 -10.23 5.22 -9.14
CA ARG A 221 -10.02 3.95 -8.40
C ARG A 221 -11.32 3.35 -7.89
N VAL A 222 -12.18 4.17 -7.27
CA VAL A 222 -13.47 3.72 -6.71
C VAL A 222 -14.40 3.18 -7.80
N LEU A 223 -14.53 3.90 -8.91
CA LEU A 223 -15.40 3.49 -10.02
C LEU A 223 -14.87 2.26 -10.76
N LEU A 224 -13.54 2.10 -10.87
CA LEU A 224 -12.93 0.87 -11.39
C LEU A 224 -13.32 -0.35 -10.54
N TYR A 225 -13.23 -0.22 -9.21
CA TYR A 225 -13.60 -1.31 -8.32
C TYR A 225 -15.10 -1.62 -8.42
N ALA A 226 -15.95 -0.60 -8.50
CA ALA A 226 -17.39 -0.74 -8.65
C ALA A 226 -17.81 -1.50 -9.92
N ALA A 227 -17.01 -1.44 -10.99
CA ALA A 227 -17.24 -2.17 -12.23
C ALA A 227 -16.62 -3.58 -12.25
N SER A 228 -15.75 -3.92 -11.29
CA SER A 228 -14.98 -5.18 -11.26
C SER A 228 -15.84 -6.39 -10.88
N ASP A 229 -15.31 -7.60 -11.16
CA ASP A 229 -16.02 -8.89 -11.01
C ASP A 229 -16.58 -9.13 -9.59
N LEU A 230 -15.79 -8.81 -8.56
CA LEU A 230 -16.18 -9.02 -7.16
C LEU A 230 -17.42 -8.20 -6.76
N HIS A 231 -17.56 -7.02 -7.36
CA HIS A 231 -18.64 -6.09 -7.01
C HIS A 231 -19.79 -6.08 -8.04
N ASP A 232 -19.75 -6.95 -9.02
CA ASP A 232 -20.88 -7.33 -9.87
C ASP A 232 -21.47 -8.63 -9.33
N ILE A 233 -22.51 -8.54 -8.51
CA ILE A 233 -23.01 -9.68 -7.73
C ILE A 233 -23.43 -10.88 -8.60
N PRO A 234 -24.06 -10.69 -9.78
CA PRO A 234 -24.30 -11.84 -10.68
C PRO A 234 -23.02 -12.58 -11.06
N THR A 235 -21.95 -11.86 -11.39
CA THR A 235 -20.63 -12.44 -11.71
C THR A 235 -19.99 -13.09 -10.46
N ALA A 236 -20.01 -12.40 -9.32
CA ALA A 236 -19.38 -12.86 -8.09
C ALA A 236 -20.03 -14.16 -7.55
N LYS A 237 -21.35 -14.28 -7.62
CA LYS A 237 -22.08 -15.51 -7.26
C LYS A 237 -21.70 -16.69 -8.14
N GLY A 238 -21.46 -16.47 -9.43
CA GLY A 238 -20.97 -17.50 -10.34
C GLY A 238 -19.57 -18.04 -10.02
N LYS A 239 -18.80 -17.32 -9.19
CA LYS A 239 -17.40 -17.63 -8.85
C LYS A 239 -17.17 -18.02 -7.39
N SER A 240 -18.13 -17.76 -6.48
CA SER A 240 -17.97 -18.00 -5.04
C SER A 240 -19.25 -18.49 -4.38
N ALA A 241 -19.19 -19.70 -3.81
CA ALA A 241 -20.30 -20.28 -3.04
C ALA A 241 -20.58 -19.48 -1.76
N VAL A 242 -19.55 -18.91 -1.14
CA VAL A 242 -19.68 -18.08 0.07
C VAL A 242 -20.48 -16.80 -0.22
N ILE A 243 -20.22 -16.15 -1.35
CA ILE A 243 -21.01 -14.98 -1.79
C ILE A 243 -22.42 -15.40 -2.22
N THR A 244 -22.57 -16.55 -2.86
CA THR A 244 -23.90 -17.09 -3.26
C THR A 244 -24.81 -17.32 -2.07
N GLY A 245 -24.27 -17.85 -0.97
CA GLY A 245 -25.01 -18.14 0.27
C GLY A 245 -25.25 -16.92 1.17
N PHE A 246 -24.72 -15.76 0.84
CA PHE A 246 -24.87 -14.58 1.68
C PHE A 246 -26.24 -13.92 1.52
N ALA A 247 -26.94 -13.67 2.64
CA ALA A 247 -28.31 -13.19 2.64
C ALA A 247 -28.47 -11.72 2.21
N GLN A 248 -27.41 -10.90 2.32
CA GLN A 248 -27.43 -9.45 2.03
C GLN A 248 -26.35 -9.09 0.99
N PRO A 249 -26.40 -9.65 -0.23
CA PRO A 249 -25.33 -9.45 -1.22
C PRO A 249 -25.20 -8.00 -1.71
N GLU A 250 -26.22 -7.15 -1.51
CA GLU A 250 -26.16 -5.70 -1.76
C GLU A 250 -25.09 -4.98 -0.92
N LEU A 251 -24.66 -5.59 0.17
CA LEU A 251 -23.56 -5.10 0.99
C LEU A 251 -22.18 -5.35 0.34
N LEU A 252 -22.10 -6.23 -0.66
CA LEU A 252 -20.85 -6.63 -1.29
C LEU A 252 -20.67 -6.04 -2.70
N GLY A 253 -21.75 -5.64 -3.37
CA GLY A 253 -21.71 -5.13 -4.74
C GLY A 253 -23.07 -4.78 -5.29
N TYR A 254 -23.12 -4.56 -6.60
CA TYR A 254 -24.32 -4.22 -7.35
C TYR A 254 -25.13 -5.47 -7.66
N LEU A 255 -26.41 -5.49 -7.27
CA LEU A 255 -27.34 -6.59 -7.54
C LEU A 255 -27.84 -6.58 -8.99
N THR A 256 -28.03 -5.37 -9.52
CA THR A 256 -28.65 -5.09 -10.81
C THR A 256 -27.95 -3.93 -11.51
N GLY A 257 -28.46 -3.53 -12.64
CA GLY A 257 -27.92 -2.43 -13.43
C GLY A 257 -26.93 -2.90 -14.50
N ASP A 258 -26.75 -2.07 -15.51
CA ASP A 258 -25.86 -2.37 -16.63
C ASP A 258 -24.38 -2.20 -16.21
N ARG A 259 -23.63 -3.28 -16.25
CA ARG A 259 -22.21 -3.29 -15.93
C ARG A 259 -21.39 -2.43 -16.91
N ASN A 260 -21.81 -2.34 -18.19
CA ASN A 260 -21.14 -1.49 -19.15
C ASN A 260 -21.23 -0.01 -18.77
N THR A 261 -22.36 0.43 -18.21
CA THR A 261 -22.50 1.78 -17.67
C THR A 261 -21.48 2.05 -16.55
N ARG A 262 -21.21 1.09 -15.67
CA ARG A 262 -20.18 1.21 -14.65
C ARG A 262 -18.77 1.27 -15.25
N TRP A 263 -18.49 0.47 -16.28
CA TRP A 263 -17.22 0.54 -17.00
C TRP A 263 -17.03 1.86 -17.74
N LEU A 264 -18.08 2.43 -18.35
CA LEU A 264 -18.04 3.76 -18.97
C LEU A 264 -17.73 4.86 -17.94
N ALA A 265 -18.36 4.79 -16.77
CA ALA A 265 -18.08 5.73 -15.68
C ALA A 265 -16.64 5.61 -15.17
N ALA A 266 -16.12 4.38 -15.02
CA ALA A 266 -14.73 4.12 -14.65
C ALA A 266 -13.74 4.65 -15.69
N GLN A 267 -14.03 4.40 -16.99
CA GLN A 267 -13.22 4.91 -18.09
C GLN A 267 -13.19 6.44 -18.13
N ALA A 268 -14.35 7.09 -18.02
CA ALA A 268 -14.44 8.54 -18.03
C ALA A 268 -13.67 9.18 -16.85
N ALA A 269 -13.79 8.62 -15.66
CA ALA A 269 -13.07 9.10 -14.48
C ALA A 269 -11.54 8.91 -14.63
N ALA A 270 -11.09 7.77 -15.15
CA ALA A 270 -9.68 7.53 -15.42
C ALA A 270 -9.16 8.46 -16.52
N LYS A 271 -9.93 8.64 -17.61
CA LYS A 271 -9.57 9.54 -18.72
C LYS A 271 -9.40 10.97 -18.26
N ALA A 272 -10.22 11.45 -17.33
CA ALA A 272 -10.09 12.80 -16.79
C ALA A 272 -8.72 13.04 -16.13
N VAL A 273 -8.12 12.02 -15.51
CA VAL A 273 -6.75 12.08 -14.97
C VAL A 273 -5.72 11.98 -16.11
N VAL A 274 -5.93 11.06 -17.04
CA VAL A 274 -5.01 10.81 -18.18
C VAL A 274 -4.86 12.07 -19.04
N ASP A 275 -5.95 12.81 -19.27
CA ASP A 275 -5.95 14.04 -20.08
C ASP A 275 -5.14 15.19 -19.43
N MET A 276 -4.82 15.10 -18.13
CA MET A 276 -3.94 16.07 -17.46
C MET A 276 -2.47 15.95 -17.89
N GLY A 277 -2.06 14.82 -18.48
CA GLY A 277 -0.76 14.66 -19.12
C GLY A 277 0.46 14.76 -18.19
N THR A 278 0.31 14.46 -16.89
CA THR A 278 1.36 14.67 -15.87
C THR A 278 2.36 13.53 -15.74
N GLY A 279 2.15 12.40 -16.44
CA GLY A 279 2.99 11.21 -16.31
C GLY A 279 4.42 11.38 -16.83
N TYR A 280 5.31 10.52 -16.34
CA TYR A 280 6.71 10.50 -16.72
C TYR A 280 6.96 9.57 -17.91
N LYS A 281 7.43 10.13 -19.04
CA LYS A 281 7.80 9.42 -20.28
C LYS A 281 6.73 8.42 -20.80
N LEU A 282 5.44 8.79 -20.75
CA LEU A 282 4.34 7.96 -21.25
C LEU A 282 3.84 8.40 -22.64
N ASN A 283 4.65 9.13 -23.39
CA ASN A 283 4.33 9.57 -24.77
C ASN A 283 5.20 8.87 -25.84
N LEU A 284 5.90 7.81 -25.47
CA LEU A 284 6.80 7.08 -26.37
C LEU A 284 6.02 6.29 -27.41
N SER A 285 6.54 6.30 -28.66
CA SER A 285 6.04 5.51 -29.79
C SER A 285 6.85 4.23 -30.04
N THR A 286 8.05 4.12 -29.43
CA THR A 286 8.95 2.97 -29.53
C THR A 286 9.63 2.72 -28.19
N LYS A 287 10.07 1.49 -27.97
CA LYS A 287 10.76 1.14 -26.72
C LYS A 287 12.12 1.83 -26.59
N VAL A 288 12.44 2.22 -25.36
CA VAL A 288 13.79 2.64 -24.99
C VAL A 288 14.73 1.43 -24.87
N THR A 289 16.01 1.67 -24.64
CA THR A 289 16.96 0.58 -24.33
C THR A 289 16.60 -0.10 -23.00
N ALA A 290 17.03 -1.34 -22.79
CA ALA A 290 16.81 -2.07 -21.53
C ALA A 290 17.36 -1.31 -20.32
N GLU A 291 18.56 -0.74 -20.45
CA GLU A 291 19.17 0.03 -19.37
C GLU A 291 18.40 1.33 -19.07
N GLU A 292 17.98 2.06 -20.10
CA GLU A 292 17.13 3.23 -19.90
C GLU A 292 15.79 2.85 -19.27
N GLY A 293 15.19 1.73 -19.67
CA GLY A 293 13.96 1.20 -19.09
C GLY A 293 14.10 0.89 -17.60
N ARG A 294 15.20 0.26 -17.22
CA ARG A 294 15.56 0.00 -15.82
C ARG A 294 15.68 1.30 -15.02
N LEU A 295 16.39 2.30 -15.55
CA LEU A 295 16.59 3.58 -14.89
C LEU A 295 15.29 4.40 -14.82
N ASN A 296 14.45 4.38 -15.86
CA ASN A 296 13.15 5.02 -15.84
C ASN A 296 12.27 4.46 -14.72
N TYR A 297 12.22 3.13 -14.58
CA TYR A 297 11.40 2.50 -13.54
C TYR A 297 11.95 2.77 -12.14
N LYS A 298 13.27 2.74 -11.95
CA LYS A 298 13.92 3.17 -10.71
C LYS A 298 13.58 4.63 -10.36
N SER A 299 13.65 5.52 -11.35
CA SER A 299 13.36 6.95 -11.16
C SER A 299 11.90 7.17 -10.73
N VAL A 300 10.95 6.45 -11.33
CA VAL A 300 9.54 6.46 -10.90
C VAL A 300 9.41 6.00 -9.44
N ALA A 301 10.08 4.91 -9.05
CA ALA A 301 10.05 4.41 -7.68
C ALA A 301 10.67 5.39 -6.67
N MET A 302 11.67 6.16 -7.09
CA MET A 302 12.30 7.17 -6.23
C MET A 302 11.49 8.47 -6.12
N GLY A 303 10.57 8.75 -7.04
CA GLY A 303 9.64 9.88 -6.98
C GLY A 303 10.30 11.25 -6.72
N GLY A 304 11.55 11.43 -7.16
CA GLY A 304 12.35 12.63 -6.92
C GLY A 304 13.02 12.70 -5.54
N GLY A 305 12.91 11.66 -4.70
CA GLY A 305 13.47 11.61 -3.35
C GLY A 305 14.90 11.06 -3.24
N SER A 306 15.54 10.72 -4.35
CA SER A 306 16.92 10.18 -4.40
C SER A 306 17.86 11.09 -5.16
N LYS A 307 19.13 11.11 -4.74
CA LYS A 307 20.23 11.78 -5.43
C LYS A 307 21.20 10.80 -6.10
N ALA A 308 20.85 9.51 -6.15
CA ALA A 308 21.69 8.48 -6.72
C ALA A 308 21.96 8.74 -8.21
N PRO A 309 23.17 8.40 -8.72
CA PRO A 309 23.48 8.50 -10.14
C PRO A 309 22.48 7.75 -11.02
N GLY A 310 22.07 8.37 -12.12
CA GLY A 310 21.12 7.79 -13.08
C GLY A 310 19.65 7.89 -12.67
N ILE A 311 19.32 8.44 -11.51
CA ILE A 311 17.94 8.72 -11.09
C ILE A 311 17.51 10.09 -11.62
N ASP A 312 16.41 10.11 -12.39
CA ASP A 312 15.84 11.34 -12.94
C ASP A 312 14.79 11.90 -11.97
N ALA A 313 15.08 13.07 -11.39
CA ALA A 313 14.17 13.76 -10.48
C ALA A 313 12.84 14.17 -11.13
N ASN A 314 12.78 14.32 -12.47
CA ASN A 314 11.54 14.64 -13.18
C ASN A 314 10.50 13.52 -13.10
N ALA A 315 10.89 12.31 -12.70
CA ALA A 315 9.95 11.22 -12.42
C ALA A 315 9.00 11.53 -11.26
N ALA A 316 9.26 12.58 -10.46
CA ALA A 316 8.30 13.13 -9.50
C ALA A 316 6.97 13.56 -10.14
N SER A 317 6.93 13.83 -11.46
CA SER A 317 5.70 14.11 -12.21
C SER A 317 4.70 12.93 -12.23
N GLU A 318 5.14 11.71 -11.91
CA GLU A 318 4.24 10.57 -11.69
C GLU A 318 3.37 10.71 -10.44
N LEU A 319 3.83 11.46 -9.44
CA LEU A 319 3.16 11.54 -8.14
C LEU A 319 1.96 12.49 -8.20
N ILE A 320 0.76 11.95 -7.99
CA ILE A 320 -0.48 12.73 -7.85
C ILE A 320 -0.71 13.11 -6.38
N LEU A 321 -0.60 12.12 -5.49
CA LEU A 321 -0.61 12.32 -4.04
C LEU A 321 0.41 11.38 -3.43
N ALA A 322 1.32 11.93 -2.63
CA ALA A 322 2.34 11.16 -1.96
C ALA A 322 2.59 11.65 -0.53
N ARG A 323 3.00 10.74 0.34
CA ARG A 323 3.60 11.11 1.62
C ARG A 323 5.08 11.38 1.40
N TYR A 324 5.51 12.58 1.79
CA TYR A 324 6.91 12.97 1.83
C TYR A 324 7.46 12.82 3.24
N PHE A 325 8.69 12.32 3.35
CA PHE A 325 9.36 12.11 4.62
C PHE A 325 10.45 13.17 4.77
N VAL A 326 10.45 13.88 5.89
CA VAL A 326 11.35 15.00 6.17
C VAL A 326 12.17 14.80 7.45
N SER A 327 11.84 13.75 8.22
CA SER A 327 12.49 13.43 9.49
C SER A 327 13.26 12.12 9.41
N LEU A 328 14.39 12.07 10.12
CA LEU A 328 15.28 10.91 10.23
C LEU A 328 14.61 9.67 10.83
N ASN A 329 13.59 9.85 11.66
CA ASN A 329 12.97 8.77 12.41
C ASN A 329 11.83 8.06 11.65
N ASP A 330 11.31 8.68 10.58
CA ASP A 330 10.04 8.22 10.00
C ASP A 330 10.24 7.26 8.83
N MET A 331 11.46 7.12 8.29
CA MET A 331 11.68 6.37 7.07
C MET A 331 12.78 5.33 7.19
N ARG A 332 12.38 4.13 7.60
CA ARG A 332 13.26 2.97 7.77
C ARG A 332 12.98 1.86 6.76
N TYR A 333 12.38 2.19 5.60
CA TYR A 333 11.99 1.17 4.62
C TYR A 333 13.17 0.30 4.17
N GLY A 334 14.33 0.90 3.90
CA GLY A 334 15.55 0.17 3.58
C GLY A 334 15.98 -0.78 4.69
N ARG A 335 15.92 -0.32 5.96
CA ARG A 335 16.21 -1.15 7.13
C ARG A 335 15.23 -2.32 7.25
N PHE A 336 13.93 -2.08 7.06
CA PHE A 336 12.93 -3.12 7.20
C PHE A 336 13.03 -4.20 6.10
N ASN A 337 13.47 -3.84 4.88
CA ASN A 337 13.32 -4.70 3.72
C ASN A 337 14.63 -5.06 3.00
N GLY A 338 15.72 -4.35 3.27
CA GLY A 338 17.01 -4.60 2.63
C GLY A 338 17.71 -5.88 3.11
N PRO A 339 18.84 -6.26 2.46
CA PRO A 339 19.58 -7.48 2.76
C PRO A 339 20.23 -7.47 4.16
N ASN A 340 20.21 -8.62 4.83
CA ASN A 340 20.81 -8.80 6.16
C ASN A 340 22.33 -8.59 6.18
N GLY A 341 23.04 -8.90 5.11
CA GLY A 341 24.47 -8.59 4.99
C GLY A 341 24.81 -7.10 4.98
N TYR A 342 23.79 -6.23 5.02
CA TYR A 342 23.86 -4.78 5.25
C TYR A 342 23.20 -4.37 6.58
N HIS A 343 23.04 -5.31 7.52
CA HIS A 343 22.35 -5.12 8.80
C HIS A 343 20.89 -4.68 8.68
N ASN A 344 20.23 -5.03 7.57
CA ASN A 344 18.80 -4.80 7.37
C ASN A 344 17.99 -6.05 7.75
N TRP A 345 16.66 -5.93 7.78
CA TRP A 345 15.79 -6.92 8.40
C TRP A 345 15.10 -7.88 7.43
N ALA A 346 15.27 -7.70 6.12
CA ALA A 346 14.65 -8.55 5.09
C ALA A 346 13.15 -8.83 5.33
N GLY A 347 12.38 -7.82 5.70
CA GLY A 347 10.98 -8.00 6.15
C GLY A 347 10.09 -8.61 5.08
N ASN A 348 9.88 -7.90 3.96
CA ASN A 348 9.01 -8.34 2.86
C ASN A 348 9.88 -8.76 1.67
N THR A 349 10.24 -10.05 1.62
CA THR A 349 11.14 -10.58 0.59
C THR A 349 10.39 -11.14 -0.60
N PRO A 350 10.82 -10.82 -1.85
CA PRO A 350 10.19 -11.35 -3.06
C PRO A 350 10.12 -12.87 -3.05
N ILE A 351 8.99 -13.44 -3.47
CA ILE A 351 8.86 -14.89 -3.67
C ILE A 351 9.23 -15.27 -5.10
N GLY A 352 9.66 -16.52 -5.33
CA GLY A 352 10.03 -17.01 -6.65
C GLY A 352 8.91 -16.83 -7.67
N LEU A 353 7.63 -16.98 -7.28
CA LEU A 353 6.47 -16.74 -8.16
C LEU A 353 6.45 -15.33 -8.75
N LEU A 354 6.84 -14.31 -8.00
CA LEU A 354 6.95 -12.95 -8.52
C LEU A 354 8.13 -12.82 -9.48
N VAL A 355 9.29 -13.42 -9.13
CA VAL A 355 10.49 -13.34 -9.96
C VAL A 355 10.28 -14.06 -11.30
N ASP A 356 9.58 -15.19 -11.29
CA ASP A 356 9.25 -15.96 -12.49
C ASP A 356 8.30 -15.21 -13.42
N ASP A 357 7.39 -14.38 -12.89
CA ASP A 357 6.42 -13.61 -13.66
C ASP A 357 7.02 -12.42 -14.43
N TYR A 358 8.26 -11.98 -14.15
CA TYR A 358 8.95 -11.06 -15.06
C TYR A 358 9.25 -11.75 -16.39
N GLU A 359 8.86 -11.13 -17.50
CA GLU A 359 9.10 -11.65 -18.85
C GLU A 359 10.61 -11.67 -19.19
N MET A 360 10.95 -12.39 -20.25
CA MET A 360 12.23 -12.21 -20.94
C MET A 360 12.22 -10.86 -21.69
N LEU A 361 13.39 -10.33 -22.01
CA LEU A 361 13.55 -9.03 -22.68
C LEU A 361 12.89 -8.96 -24.07
N ASP A 362 12.65 -10.10 -24.68
CA ASP A 362 11.94 -10.23 -25.96
C ASP A 362 10.40 -10.28 -25.79
N GLY A 363 9.89 -10.27 -24.56
CA GLY A 363 8.47 -10.32 -24.24
C GLY A 363 7.90 -11.74 -24.08
N THR A 364 8.72 -12.77 -24.15
CA THR A 364 8.30 -14.15 -23.87
C THR A 364 8.26 -14.41 -22.37
N LYS A 365 7.47 -15.41 -21.95
CA LYS A 365 7.41 -15.82 -20.54
C LYS A 365 8.66 -16.61 -20.18
N PHE A 366 9.22 -16.33 -19.01
CA PHE A 366 10.29 -17.13 -18.42
C PHE A 366 9.82 -18.54 -18.06
N SER A 367 10.70 -19.54 -18.24
CA SER A 367 10.37 -20.93 -17.91
C SER A 367 11.57 -21.71 -17.36
N TRP A 368 11.41 -22.27 -16.17
CA TRP A 368 12.38 -23.22 -15.59
C TRP A 368 12.56 -24.51 -16.41
N SER A 369 11.65 -24.82 -17.34
CA SER A 369 11.78 -25.96 -18.26
C SER A 369 12.65 -25.64 -19.48
N ASN A 370 12.93 -24.37 -19.74
CA ASN A 370 13.90 -23.97 -20.78
C ASN A 370 15.33 -24.10 -20.22
N PRO A 371 16.19 -24.97 -20.79
CA PRO A 371 17.51 -25.20 -20.24
C PRO A 371 18.41 -23.95 -20.22
N THR A 372 18.29 -23.07 -21.22
CA THR A 372 19.07 -21.83 -21.33
C THR A 372 18.67 -20.84 -20.23
N GLU A 373 17.36 -20.65 -20.04
CA GLU A 373 16.84 -19.76 -19.02
C GLU A 373 17.12 -20.29 -17.61
N LYS A 374 16.99 -21.62 -17.41
CA LYS A 374 17.33 -22.29 -16.15
C LYS A 374 18.83 -22.14 -15.80
N ALA A 375 19.72 -22.19 -16.77
CA ALA A 375 21.16 -22.05 -16.55
C ALA A 375 21.57 -20.62 -16.17
N ALA A 376 20.79 -19.62 -16.58
CA ALA A 376 21.03 -18.20 -16.29
C ALA A 376 19.72 -17.45 -16.04
N PRO A 377 19.02 -17.73 -14.93
CA PRO A 377 17.62 -17.30 -14.72
C PRO A 377 17.43 -15.79 -14.57
N TYR A 378 18.51 -15.06 -14.37
CA TYR A 378 18.50 -13.61 -14.21
C TYR A 378 19.03 -12.86 -15.43
N LEU A 379 19.37 -13.57 -16.54
CA LEU A 379 19.87 -12.94 -17.76
C LEU A 379 18.72 -12.63 -18.71
N ASN A 380 18.80 -11.48 -19.39
CA ASN A 380 17.83 -11.05 -20.42
C ASN A 380 16.37 -11.03 -19.93
N ARG A 381 16.13 -10.55 -18.73
CA ARG A 381 14.79 -10.40 -18.17
C ARG A 381 14.25 -8.98 -18.39
N ASP A 382 12.97 -8.79 -18.14
CA ASP A 382 12.32 -7.47 -18.08
C ASP A 382 13.18 -6.50 -17.26
N PRO A 383 13.53 -5.33 -17.77
CA PRO A 383 14.39 -4.36 -17.08
C PRO A 383 13.88 -3.95 -15.68
N ARG A 384 12.56 -4.02 -15.46
CA ARG A 384 11.95 -3.73 -14.15
C ARG A 384 12.31 -4.76 -13.08
N MET A 385 12.63 -6.01 -13.46
CA MET A 385 13.14 -7.00 -12.51
C MET A 385 14.41 -6.49 -11.83
N TYR A 386 15.37 -5.98 -12.62
CA TYR A 386 16.64 -5.43 -12.10
C TYR A 386 16.49 -4.10 -11.32
N ALA A 387 15.30 -3.50 -11.36
CA ALA A 387 14.96 -2.32 -10.57
C ALA A 387 14.14 -2.66 -9.32
N THR A 388 13.65 -3.90 -9.20
CA THR A 388 12.76 -4.33 -8.13
C THR A 388 13.38 -5.38 -7.22
N ILE A 389 14.14 -6.31 -7.78
CA ILE A 389 14.64 -7.52 -7.12
C ILE A 389 16.16 -7.47 -6.99
N LEU A 390 16.68 -7.80 -5.82
CA LEU A 390 18.06 -8.17 -5.60
C LEU A 390 18.14 -9.71 -5.55
N PHE A 391 19.02 -10.26 -6.36
CA PHE A 391 19.23 -11.69 -6.54
C PHE A 391 20.73 -12.00 -6.48
N ASP A 392 21.10 -13.26 -6.44
CA ASP A 392 22.49 -13.71 -6.34
C ASP A 392 23.37 -13.15 -7.48
N GLY A 393 24.50 -12.54 -7.14
CA GLY A 393 25.39 -11.87 -8.08
C GLY A 393 24.96 -10.45 -8.50
N ALA A 394 23.79 -9.96 -8.07
CA ALA A 394 23.36 -8.60 -8.36
C ALA A 394 24.28 -7.57 -7.68
N SER A 395 24.73 -6.56 -8.42
CA SER A 395 25.49 -5.44 -7.84
C SER A 395 24.60 -4.61 -6.91
N TRP A 396 25.16 -4.24 -5.77
CA TRP A 396 24.48 -3.41 -4.78
C TRP A 396 25.43 -2.34 -4.23
N LYS A 397 25.12 -1.80 -3.09
CA LYS A 397 25.85 -0.72 -2.43
C LYS A 397 27.20 -1.18 -1.89
N PRO A 398 28.15 -0.26 -1.65
CA PRO A 398 29.43 -0.59 -1.03
C PRO A 398 29.23 -1.22 0.36
N ARG A 399 29.68 -2.46 0.55
CA ARG A 399 29.53 -3.20 1.81
C ARG A 399 30.61 -2.83 2.84
N ASP A 400 31.76 -2.33 2.40
CA ASP A 400 32.88 -1.92 3.26
C ASP A 400 32.48 -0.92 4.34
N LYS A 401 31.51 -0.06 4.06
CA LYS A 401 31.03 0.96 4.99
C LYS A 401 30.20 0.44 6.16
N VAL A 402 29.67 -0.77 6.08
CA VAL A 402 28.77 -1.35 7.10
C VAL A 402 29.28 -2.64 7.68
N SER A 403 30.04 -3.43 6.90
CA SER A 403 30.45 -4.79 7.27
C SER A 403 31.96 -5.03 7.05
N GLY A 404 32.73 -4.00 6.76
CA GLY A 404 34.13 -4.10 6.40
C GLY A 404 34.34 -4.61 4.97
N ASN A 405 35.59 -4.71 4.55
CA ASN A 405 35.95 -5.07 3.17
C ASN A 405 35.91 -6.62 2.94
N VAL A 406 34.78 -7.23 3.26
CA VAL A 406 34.55 -8.68 3.11
C VAL A 406 33.98 -9.02 1.72
N ASP A 407 33.52 -8.02 0.97
CA ASP A 407 32.97 -8.16 -0.38
C ASP A 407 33.33 -6.93 -1.23
N PRO A 408 34.55 -6.86 -1.76
CA PRO A 408 34.99 -5.74 -2.59
C PRO A 408 34.23 -5.66 -3.94
N ALA A 409 33.55 -6.72 -4.36
CA ALA A 409 32.71 -6.72 -5.55
C ALA A 409 31.34 -6.06 -5.34
N ASN A 410 30.93 -5.83 -4.10
CA ASN A 410 29.65 -5.23 -3.73
C ASN A 410 28.45 -5.95 -4.36
N GLN A 411 28.42 -7.27 -4.22
CA GLN A 411 27.40 -8.14 -4.81
C GLN A 411 26.53 -8.80 -3.74
N ILE A 412 25.30 -9.06 -4.08
CA ILE A 412 24.38 -9.87 -3.27
C ILE A 412 24.81 -11.34 -3.36
N GLN A 413 24.88 -12.01 -2.22
CA GLN A 413 25.36 -13.39 -2.08
C GLN A 413 24.32 -14.22 -1.33
N THR A 414 23.39 -14.84 -2.06
CA THR A 414 22.28 -15.63 -1.46
C THR A 414 22.42 -17.13 -1.64
N GLY A 415 23.58 -17.61 -2.14
CA GLY A 415 23.89 -19.01 -2.38
C GLY A 415 24.87 -19.64 -1.37
N GLU A 416 25.23 -20.87 -1.67
CA GLU A 416 26.34 -21.61 -1.05
C GLU A 416 27.40 -21.91 -2.11
N TYR A 417 28.67 -21.62 -1.83
CA TYR A 417 29.74 -21.65 -2.84
C TYR A 417 30.96 -22.41 -2.36
N ASP A 418 31.61 -23.14 -3.27
CA ASP A 418 32.95 -23.68 -2.99
C ASP A 418 33.92 -22.52 -2.78
N LEU A 419 34.80 -22.61 -1.81
CA LEU A 419 35.88 -21.65 -1.56
C LEU A 419 37.18 -22.39 -1.20
N GLN A 420 38.30 -21.97 -1.77
CA GLN A 420 39.60 -22.54 -1.47
C GLN A 420 40.17 -21.94 -0.18
N GLU A 421 40.40 -22.79 0.81
CA GLU A 421 41.05 -22.42 2.08
C GLU A 421 42.30 -23.31 2.26
N GLY A 422 43.47 -22.75 2.01
CA GLY A 422 44.69 -23.53 1.98
C GLY A 422 44.64 -24.63 0.90
N SER A 423 44.81 -25.90 1.32
CA SER A 423 44.68 -27.06 0.43
C SER A 423 43.28 -27.65 0.33
N SER A 424 42.33 -27.14 1.09
CA SER A 424 40.97 -27.69 1.18
C SER A 424 39.95 -26.82 0.47
N VAL A 425 38.88 -27.44 -0.03
CA VAL A 425 37.67 -26.74 -0.50
C VAL A 425 36.61 -26.79 0.59
N ILE A 426 36.16 -25.63 1.01
CA ILE A 426 35.06 -25.48 1.98
C ILE A 426 33.80 -25.00 1.28
N THR A 427 32.65 -25.11 1.93
CA THR A 427 31.41 -24.49 1.49
C THR A 427 31.18 -23.18 2.24
N LEU A 428 31.28 -22.06 1.51
CA LEU A 428 30.96 -20.74 2.01
C LEU A 428 29.45 -20.50 1.93
N LYS A 429 28.83 -20.05 2.99
CA LYS A 429 27.47 -19.48 2.95
C LYS A 429 27.56 -18.02 2.61
N GLY A 430 26.79 -17.58 1.61
CA GLY A 430 26.79 -16.21 1.13
C GLY A 430 26.44 -15.20 2.23
N LEU A 431 26.93 -13.97 2.09
CA LEU A 431 26.82 -12.90 3.07
C LEU A 431 25.38 -12.40 3.30
N ASP A 432 24.47 -12.67 2.35
CA ASP A 432 23.06 -12.30 2.41
C ASP A 432 22.16 -13.54 2.58
N THR A 433 22.64 -14.54 3.32
CA THR A 433 21.90 -15.76 3.67
C THR A 433 21.56 -15.82 5.15
N ARG A 434 20.71 -16.76 5.55
CA ARG A 434 20.48 -17.08 6.96
C ARG A 434 21.67 -17.81 7.62
N GLY A 435 22.69 -18.11 6.88
CA GLY A 435 23.97 -18.64 7.38
C GLY A 435 25.11 -17.62 7.30
N SER A 436 24.81 -16.35 7.06
CA SER A 436 25.77 -15.27 6.93
C SER A 436 26.65 -15.10 8.17
N SER A 437 27.94 -14.80 7.93
CA SER A 437 28.87 -14.40 8.99
C SER A 437 28.68 -12.98 9.50
N ILE A 438 27.90 -12.15 8.79
CA ILE A 438 27.62 -10.76 9.17
C ILE A 438 26.39 -10.70 10.08
N GLU A 439 25.25 -11.21 9.58
CA GLU A 439 23.96 -11.18 10.27
C GLU A 439 23.14 -12.38 9.77
N ASN A 440 22.85 -13.34 10.64
CA ASN A 440 22.19 -14.59 10.26
C ASN A 440 20.69 -14.65 10.61
N TRP A 441 20.20 -13.81 11.54
CA TRP A 441 18.82 -13.85 12.00
C TRP A 441 17.85 -13.31 10.94
N ASN A 442 18.16 -12.17 10.36
CA ASN A 442 17.30 -11.45 9.45
C ASN A 442 17.47 -11.86 7.96
N GLY A 443 18.12 -12.97 7.65
CA GLY A 443 18.29 -13.42 6.27
C GLY A 443 16.96 -13.81 5.62
N SER A 444 16.82 -13.52 4.32
CA SER A 444 15.68 -13.94 3.52
C SER A 444 15.50 -15.47 3.53
N TRP A 445 14.25 -15.91 3.61
CA TRP A 445 13.89 -17.30 3.35
C TRP A 445 13.82 -17.61 1.85
N THR A 446 13.51 -16.62 1.02
CA THR A 446 13.23 -16.83 -0.41
C THR A 446 14.47 -16.85 -1.27
N GLY A 447 15.60 -16.36 -0.78
CA GLY A 447 16.84 -16.17 -1.56
C GLY A 447 16.84 -14.90 -2.42
N TYR A 448 15.85 -14.03 -2.23
CA TYR A 448 15.69 -12.74 -2.89
C TYR A 448 15.51 -11.62 -1.88
N TYR A 449 15.79 -10.37 -2.32
CA TYR A 449 15.52 -9.17 -1.56
C TYR A 449 14.84 -8.12 -2.43
N THR A 450 14.06 -7.22 -1.84
CA THR A 450 13.50 -6.09 -2.57
C THR A 450 14.54 -5.00 -2.78
N GLN A 451 14.48 -4.37 -3.95
CA GLN A 451 15.25 -3.18 -4.29
C GLN A 451 14.35 -1.96 -4.48
N LYS A 452 13.12 -2.17 -5.00
CA LYS A 452 12.17 -1.09 -5.25
C LYS A 452 11.93 -0.28 -3.97
N PHE A 453 11.89 1.03 -4.07
CA PHE A 453 11.76 1.98 -2.97
C PHE A 453 12.93 2.05 -1.97
N ILE A 454 13.97 1.23 -2.12
CA ILE A 454 15.21 1.45 -1.37
C ILE A 454 16.09 2.41 -2.19
N ASP A 455 16.45 3.54 -1.59
CA ASP A 455 17.30 4.53 -2.27
C ASP A 455 18.63 3.88 -2.70
N PRO A 456 18.94 3.84 -4.01
CA PRO A 456 20.16 3.21 -4.49
C PRO A 456 21.43 4.05 -4.28
N ASP A 457 21.34 5.21 -3.61
CA ASP A 457 22.50 6.07 -3.35
C ASP A 457 23.58 5.31 -2.56
N PRO A 458 24.80 5.17 -3.11
CA PRO A 458 25.90 4.48 -2.45
C PRO A 458 26.38 5.20 -1.17
N ALA A 459 25.94 6.41 -0.94
CA ALA A 459 26.18 7.12 0.31
C ALA A 459 25.20 6.71 1.45
N ILE A 460 24.04 6.14 1.10
CA ILE A 460 23.01 5.70 2.08
C ILE A 460 23.11 4.19 2.22
N VAL A 461 24.06 3.69 3.00
CA VAL A 461 24.36 2.25 3.15
C VAL A 461 23.92 1.71 4.51
N ASP A 462 24.17 2.46 5.58
CA ASP A 462 23.84 2.04 6.95
C ASP A 462 22.33 1.87 7.14
N ALA A 463 21.93 0.80 7.84
CA ALA A 463 20.52 0.49 8.17
C ALA A 463 19.79 1.62 8.93
N ASN A 464 20.51 2.49 9.61
CA ASN A 464 19.99 3.62 10.38
C ASN A 464 19.98 4.93 9.59
N MET A 465 20.59 4.98 8.40
CA MET A 465 20.57 6.18 7.56
C MET A 465 19.17 6.37 6.95
N PRO A 466 18.63 7.59 6.99
CA PRO A 466 17.32 7.87 6.43
C PRO A 466 17.38 7.92 4.91
N GLN A 467 16.29 7.52 4.29
CA GLN A 467 16.02 7.83 2.90
C GLN A 467 14.77 8.73 2.81
N PHE A 468 14.67 9.54 1.76
CA PHE A 468 13.58 10.50 1.58
C PHE A 468 12.69 10.16 0.39
N VAL A 469 12.64 8.89 0.01
CA VAL A 469 11.77 8.38 -1.06
C VAL A 469 10.30 8.57 -0.65
N PRO A 470 9.48 9.28 -1.44
CA PRO A 470 8.07 9.47 -1.11
C PRO A 470 7.27 8.18 -1.35
N TRP A 471 6.23 7.96 -0.54
CA TRP A 471 5.25 6.91 -0.80
C TRP A 471 4.12 7.44 -1.68
N PRO A 472 3.86 6.84 -2.89
CA PRO A 472 2.77 7.25 -3.76
C PRO A 472 1.43 6.63 -3.29
N PHE A 473 0.49 7.45 -2.81
CA PHE A 473 -0.90 7.01 -2.63
C PHE A 473 -1.64 6.91 -3.97
N PHE A 474 -1.34 7.84 -4.87
CA PHE A 474 -1.80 7.85 -6.25
C PHE A 474 -0.68 8.32 -7.17
N ARG A 475 -0.46 7.61 -8.25
CA ARG A 475 0.44 8.03 -9.31
C ARG A 475 -0.25 7.96 -10.68
N TYR A 476 0.23 8.75 -11.63
CA TYR A 476 -0.40 8.91 -12.94
C TYR A 476 -0.57 7.59 -13.69
N THR A 477 0.45 6.72 -13.67
CA THR A 477 0.38 5.42 -14.34
C THR A 477 -0.75 4.53 -13.79
N GLU A 478 -1.15 4.66 -12.51
CA GLU A 478 -2.31 3.93 -12.01
C GLU A 478 -3.59 4.36 -12.73
N ALA A 479 -3.79 5.65 -12.94
CA ALA A 479 -4.96 6.14 -13.69
C ALA A 479 -4.93 5.70 -15.16
N VAL A 480 -3.75 5.66 -15.77
CA VAL A 480 -3.55 5.08 -17.11
C VAL A 480 -3.95 3.61 -17.12
N MET A 481 -3.49 2.83 -16.15
CA MET A 481 -3.88 1.42 -16.00
C MET A 481 -5.39 1.24 -15.80
N ASN A 482 -6.02 2.12 -15.01
CA ASN A 482 -7.47 2.09 -14.82
C ASN A 482 -8.23 2.39 -16.13
N TYR A 483 -7.72 3.34 -16.93
CA TYR A 483 -8.26 3.64 -18.26
C TYR A 483 -8.11 2.46 -19.21
N ILE A 484 -6.96 1.80 -19.22
CA ILE A 484 -6.70 0.61 -20.04
C ILE A 484 -7.68 -0.51 -19.69
N GLU A 485 -7.85 -0.84 -18.42
CA GLU A 485 -8.75 -1.91 -17.99
C GLU A 485 -10.18 -1.64 -18.43
N ALA A 486 -10.70 -0.45 -18.15
CA ALA A 486 -12.03 -0.09 -18.55
C ALA A 486 -12.21 -0.12 -20.09
N SER A 487 -11.19 0.30 -20.85
CA SER A 487 -11.20 0.24 -22.32
C SER A 487 -11.23 -1.21 -22.83
N ILE A 488 -10.49 -2.12 -22.20
CA ILE A 488 -10.54 -3.55 -22.53
C ILE A 488 -11.95 -4.10 -22.28
N GLU A 489 -12.54 -3.82 -21.14
CA GLU A 489 -13.87 -4.36 -20.79
C GLU A 489 -14.97 -3.78 -21.68
N LEU A 490 -14.79 -2.59 -22.22
CA LEU A 490 -15.68 -1.94 -23.19
C LEU A 490 -15.38 -2.34 -24.66
N GLY A 491 -14.41 -3.22 -24.92
CA GLY A 491 -14.04 -3.64 -26.28
C GLY A 491 -13.27 -2.60 -27.08
N GLN A 492 -12.76 -1.55 -26.46
CA GLN A 492 -11.97 -0.49 -27.10
C GLN A 492 -10.48 -0.87 -27.14
N LEU A 493 -10.17 -1.97 -27.84
CA LEU A 493 -8.88 -2.66 -27.73
C LEU A 493 -7.70 -1.83 -28.25
N ASP A 494 -7.89 -1.06 -29.33
CA ASP A 494 -6.83 -0.22 -29.91
C ASP A 494 -6.32 0.83 -28.92
N GLN A 495 -7.24 1.47 -28.19
CA GLN A 495 -6.88 2.44 -27.15
C GLN A 495 -6.14 1.76 -25.98
N ALA A 496 -6.60 0.59 -25.57
CA ALA A 496 -5.97 -0.18 -24.51
C ALA A 496 -4.54 -0.60 -24.90
N ILE A 497 -4.35 -1.15 -26.10
CA ILE A 497 -3.04 -1.54 -26.63
C ILE A 497 -2.09 -0.35 -26.74
N LEU A 498 -2.57 0.78 -27.23
CA LEU A 498 -1.77 2.01 -27.36
C LEU A 498 -1.14 2.43 -26.01
N TRP A 499 -1.97 2.54 -24.99
CA TRP A 499 -1.49 2.98 -23.68
C TRP A 499 -0.66 1.91 -22.95
N LEU A 500 -1.01 0.64 -23.11
CA LEU A 500 -0.26 -0.47 -22.52
C LEU A 500 1.15 -0.54 -23.13
N ASN A 501 1.27 -0.35 -24.44
CA ASN A 501 2.56 -0.29 -25.13
C ASN A 501 3.40 0.92 -24.69
N ARG A 502 2.81 2.07 -24.38
CA ARG A 502 3.56 3.22 -23.85
C ARG A 502 4.23 2.91 -22.51
N ILE A 503 3.55 2.16 -21.62
CA ILE A 503 4.12 1.70 -20.36
C ILE A 503 5.28 0.73 -20.63
N ARG A 504 5.07 -0.24 -21.52
CA ARG A 504 6.10 -1.21 -21.92
C ARG A 504 7.29 -0.54 -22.56
N PHE A 505 7.08 0.43 -23.45
CA PHE A 505 8.16 1.17 -24.11
C PHE A 505 9.00 1.96 -23.12
N ARG A 506 8.38 2.60 -22.12
CA ARG A 506 9.08 3.26 -21.02
C ARG A 506 9.98 2.30 -20.24
N ALA A 507 9.57 1.05 -20.11
CA ALA A 507 10.30 -0.01 -19.43
C ALA A 507 11.34 -0.73 -20.32
N GLY A 508 11.46 -0.38 -21.61
CA GLY A 508 12.36 -1.05 -22.55
C GLY A 508 11.83 -2.38 -23.11
N MET A 509 10.55 -2.69 -22.87
CA MET A 509 9.89 -3.92 -23.33
C MET A 509 9.29 -3.76 -24.73
N PRO A 510 9.20 -4.84 -25.52
CA PRO A 510 8.56 -4.81 -26.82
C PRO A 510 7.06 -4.56 -26.75
N ALA A 511 6.49 -4.13 -27.88
CA ALA A 511 5.05 -4.02 -28.03
C ALA A 511 4.37 -5.38 -27.86
N LEU A 512 3.13 -5.35 -27.36
CA LEU A 512 2.27 -6.53 -27.29
C LEU A 512 1.81 -6.93 -28.70
N THR A 513 1.70 -8.21 -28.94
CA THR A 513 1.24 -8.81 -30.22
C THR A 513 -0.13 -9.46 -30.09
N VAL A 514 -0.83 -9.26 -28.96
CA VAL A 514 -2.17 -9.83 -28.70
C VAL A 514 -3.26 -9.04 -29.42
N SER A 515 -4.31 -9.72 -29.88
CA SER A 515 -5.40 -9.11 -30.67
C SER A 515 -6.79 -9.31 -30.09
N GLY A 516 -6.99 -10.33 -29.22
CA GLY A 516 -8.28 -10.64 -28.62
C GLY A 516 -8.50 -9.96 -27.27
N GLN A 517 -9.77 -9.63 -26.93
CA GLN A 517 -10.11 -9.00 -25.64
C GLN A 517 -9.66 -9.86 -24.44
N ALA A 518 -9.84 -11.17 -24.50
CA ALA A 518 -9.44 -12.08 -23.42
C ALA A 518 -7.92 -12.13 -23.25
N GLU A 519 -7.19 -12.22 -24.35
CA GLU A 519 -5.71 -12.22 -24.35
C GLU A 519 -5.17 -10.88 -23.85
N LEU A 520 -5.75 -9.77 -24.30
CA LEU A 520 -5.36 -8.44 -23.87
C LEU A 520 -5.65 -8.20 -22.38
N ARG A 521 -6.76 -8.77 -21.85
CA ARG A 521 -7.06 -8.73 -20.41
C ARG A 521 -5.97 -9.44 -19.59
N GLU A 522 -5.53 -10.62 -20.01
CA GLU A 522 -4.46 -11.34 -19.32
C GLU A 522 -3.10 -10.61 -19.46
N ALA A 523 -2.77 -10.07 -20.63
CA ALA A 523 -1.58 -9.25 -20.82
C ALA A 523 -1.61 -7.97 -19.95
N TYR A 524 -2.77 -7.32 -19.85
CA TYR A 524 -2.97 -6.18 -18.96
C TYR A 524 -2.77 -6.56 -17.48
N ARG A 525 -3.36 -7.67 -17.02
CA ARG A 525 -3.22 -8.14 -15.64
C ARG A 525 -1.76 -8.44 -15.30
N GLN A 526 -1.03 -9.04 -16.24
CA GLN A 526 0.40 -9.29 -16.14
C GLN A 526 1.18 -7.98 -16.09
N GLU A 527 0.93 -7.04 -17.00
CA GLU A 527 1.61 -5.75 -17.02
C GLU A 527 1.34 -4.94 -15.74
N ARG A 528 0.09 -4.94 -15.25
CA ARG A 528 -0.26 -4.26 -14.00
C ARG A 528 0.43 -4.90 -12.80
N ARG A 529 0.57 -6.23 -12.76
CA ARG A 529 1.32 -6.95 -11.72
C ARG A 529 2.77 -6.47 -11.64
N ILE A 530 3.44 -6.36 -12.78
CA ILE A 530 4.86 -5.97 -12.84
C ILE A 530 5.03 -4.45 -12.61
N GLU A 531 4.20 -3.63 -13.23
CA GLU A 531 4.30 -2.18 -13.12
C GLU A 531 3.99 -1.67 -11.71
N MET A 532 2.97 -2.25 -11.04
CA MET A 532 2.48 -1.80 -9.74
C MET A 532 3.00 -2.65 -8.57
N VAL A 533 4.00 -3.51 -8.78
CA VAL A 533 4.57 -4.37 -7.74
C VAL A 533 5.01 -3.56 -6.52
N TYR A 534 4.73 -4.04 -5.32
CA TYR A 534 5.01 -3.39 -4.02
C TYR A 534 4.31 -2.03 -3.81
N GLU A 535 3.29 -1.69 -4.61
CA GLU A 535 2.47 -0.48 -4.42
C GLU A 535 1.11 -0.78 -3.78
N GLU A 536 1.00 -1.90 -3.09
CA GLU A 536 -0.17 -2.38 -2.35
C GLU A 536 -1.43 -2.57 -3.20
N GLN A 537 -1.29 -2.64 -4.53
CA GLN A 537 -2.40 -2.82 -5.47
C GLN A 537 -2.77 -4.31 -5.62
N ARG A 538 -1.78 -5.21 -5.64
CA ARG A 538 -1.97 -6.62 -5.96
C ARG A 538 -2.97 -7.33 -5.04
N TYR A 539 -2.94 -7.05 -3.74
CA TYR A 539 -3.89 -7.59 -2.76
C TYR A 539 -5.34 -7.34 -3.18
N HIS A 540 -5.64 -6.14 -3.63
CA HIS A 540 -6.98 -5.75 -4.05
C HIS A 540 -7.30 -6.20 -5.47
N ASP A 541 -6.35 -6.13 -6.39
CA ASP A 541 -6.52 -6.53 -7.78
C ASP A 541 -6.89 -8.01 -7.92
N THR A 542 -6.21 -8.90 -7.20
CA THR A 542 -6.52 -10.33 -7.22
C THR A 542 -7.93 -10.65 -6.71
N ARG A 543 -8.39 -9.90 -5.71
CA ARG A 543 -9.74 -10.04 -5.14
C ARG A 543 -10.81 -9.47 -6.07
N ARG A 544 -10.64 -8.22 -6.53
CA ARG A 544 -11.64 -7.58 -7.40
C ARG A 544 -11.80 -8.25 -8.76
N TRP A 545 -10.75 -8.89 -9.29
CA TRP A 545 -10.81 -9.76 -10.49
C TRP A 545 -11.30 -11.17 -10.20
N MET A 546 -11.46 -11.54 -8.93
CA MET A 546 -11.82 -12.88 -8.47
C MET A 546 -10.89 -13.99 -9.01
N ILE A 547 -9.58 -13.68 -9.08
CA ILE A 547 -8.52 -14.64 -9.41
C ILE A 547 -7.74 -15.10 -8.18
N ALA A 548 -8.08 -14.57 -7.01
CA ALA A 548 -7.39 -14.85 -5.75
C ALA A 548 -7.28 -16.35 -5.43
N PRO A 549 -8.30 -17.22 -5.64
CA PRO A 549 -8.17 -18.66 -5.42
C PRO A 549 -7.02 -19.28 -6.21
N ALA A 550 -6.87 -18.87 -7.48
CA ALA A 550 -5.86 -19.42 -8.38
C ALA A 550 -4.45 -18.92 -8.09
N VAL A 551 -4.29 -17.70 -7.53
CA VAL A 551 -2.98 -17.06 -7.37
C VAL A 551 -2.51 -16.99 -5.92
N LEU A 552 -3.38 -16.69 -4.96
CA LEU A 552 -3.01 -16.53 -3.54
C LEU A 552 -2.99 -17.85 -2.76
N GLY A 553 -3.69 -18.90 -3.25
CA GLY A 553 -3.62 -20.25 -2.67
C GLY A 553 -2.38 -21.05 -3.09
N ARG A 554 -1.55 -20.52 -3.99
CA ARG A 554 -0.31 -21.20 -4.42
C ARG A 554 0.72 -21.16 -3.28
N LYS A 555 1.48 -22.26 -3.15
CA LYS A 555 2.56 -22.33 -2.16
C LYS A 555 3.70 -21.38 -2.57
N THR A 556 4.32 -20.77 -1.56
CA THR A 556 5.47 -19.89 -1.75
C THR A 556 6.65 -20.65 -2.33
N THR A 557 7.31 -20.06 -3.31
CA THR A 557 8.54 -20.60 -3.88
C THR A 557 9.75 -19.77 -3.48
N TYR A 558 10.88 -20.43 -3.29
CA TYR A 558 12.17 -19.82 -3.03
C TYR A 558 13.25 -20.46 -3.92
N ILE A 559 14.44 -19.88 -3.96
CA ILE A 559 15.55 -20.36 -4.78
C ILE A 559 16.67 -20.87 -3.88
N LYS A 560 17.17 -22.07 -4.19
CA LYS A 560 18.46 -22.58 -3.67
C LYS A 560 19.50 -22.41 -4.76
N ILE A 561 20.64 -21.84 -4.37
CA ILE A 561 21.74 -21.55 -5.28
C ILE A 561 23.00 -22.24 -4.76
N SER A 562 23.68 -22.99 -5.63
CA SER A 562 24.95 -23.64 -5.33
C SER A 562 25.95 -23.29 -6.42
N GLY A 563 27.11 -22.76 -6.05
CA GLY A 563 28.26 -22.55 -6.93
C GLY A 563 29.36 -23.56 -6.66
N LYS A 564 29.62 -24.43 -7.62
CA LYS A 564 30.72 -25.43 -7.57
C LYS A 564 31.85 -25.03 -8.51
N PHE A 565 33.09 -25.28 -8.09
CA PHE A 565 34.23 -25.01 -8.96
C PHE A 565 34.15 -25.76 -10.28
N LYS A 566 34.41 -25.08 -11.35
CA LYS A 566 34.69 -25.71 -12.63
C LYS A 566 36.00 -26.51 -12.59
N PRO A 567 36.18 -27.54 -13.41
CA PRO A 567 37.41 -28.32 -13.47
C PRO A 567 38.65 -27.42 -13.59
N GLY A 568 39.58 -27.58 -12.62
CA GLY A 568 40.83 -26.83 -12.58
C GLY A 568 40.72 -25.35 -12.22
N LYS A 569 39.54 -24.90 -11.73
CA LYS A 569 39.34 -23.53 -11.25
C LYS A 569 39.20 -23.53 -9.74
N THR A 570 39.63 -22.45 -9.10
CA THR A 570 39.48 -22.20 -7.67
C THR A 570 39.32 -20.70 -7.42
N MET A 571 38.76 -20.35 -6.29
CA MET A 571 38.68 -18.98 -5.78
C MET A 571 38.92 -19.01 -4.27
N SER A 572 39.82 -18.17 -3.78
CA SER A 572 40.03 -17.92 -2.35
C SER A 572 39.22 -16.70 -1.92
N ALA A 573 39.08 -16.51 -0.60
CA ALA A 573 38.44 -15.32 -0.06
C ALA A 573 39.12 -14.01 -0.52
N PRO A 574 38.36 -12.94 -0.79
CA PRO A 574 36.90 -12.84 -0.72
C PRO A 574 36.19 -13.45 -1.96
N TYR A 575 35.05 -14.10 -1.73
CA TYR A 575 34.19 -14.61 -2.79
C TYR A 575 33.59 -13.46 -3.61
N HIS A 576 33.43 -13.70 -4.91
CA HIS A 576 32.58 -12.89 -5.79
C HIS A 576 31.90 -13.80 -6.84
N TYR A 577 30.76 -13.37 -7.35
CA TYR A 577 30.03 -14.07 -8.40
C TYR A 577 30.87 -14.06 -9.71
N ASP A 578 31.27 -15.24 -10.17
CA ASP A 578 32.07 -15.39 -11.38
C ASP A 578 31.70 -16.67 -12.14
N PRO A 579 30.89 -16.58 -13.23
CA PRO A 579 30.55 -17.74 -14.07
C PRO A 579 31.73 -18.37 -14.80
N SER A 580 32.90 -17.73 -14.85
CA SER A 580 34.10 -18.32 -15.43
C SER A 580 34.81 -19.32 -14.50
N VAL A 581 34.56 -19.17 -13.19
CA VAL A 581 35.15 -20.01 -12.13
C VAL A 581 34.15 -21.06 -11.62
N TYR A 582 32.86 -20.73 -11.58
CA TYR A 582 31.82 -21.57 -11.00
C TYR A 582 30.84 -22.10 -12.04
N ASP A 583 30.36 -23.32 -11.80
CA ASP A 583 29.11 -23.84 -12.32
C ASP A 583 28.01 -23.55 -11.26
N TYR A 584 27.12 -22.61 -11.57
CA TYR A 584 26.00 -22.28 -10.70
C TYR A 584 24.80 -23.18 -11.00
N THR A 585 24.19 -23.70 -9.94
CA THR A 585 22.95 -24.47 -10.02
C THR A 585 21.84 -23.70 -9.29
N TYR A 586 20.75 -23.44 -10.00
CA TYR A 586 19.56 -22.76 -9.49
C TYR A 586 18.43 -23.77 -9.34
N THR A 587 17.90 -23.94 -8.12
CA THR A 587 16.87 -24.92 -7.81
C THR A 587 15.67 -24.23 -7.17
N PRO A 588 14.58 -23.97 -7.94
CA PRO A 588 13.35 -23.49 -7.36
C PRO A 588 12.77 -24.58 -6.44
N THR A 589 12.33 -24.16 -5.26
CA THR A 589 11.84 -25.06 -4.20
C THR A 589 10.59 -24.48 -3.57
N ILE A 590 9.66 -25.32 -3.13
CA ILE A 590 8.46 -24.89 -2.40
C ILE A 590 8.82 -24.71 -0.92
N GLU A 591 8.43 -23.57 -0.37
CA GLU A 591 8.58 -23.25 1.06
C GLU A 591 7.22 -23.28 1.76
N THR A 592 7.08 -24.11 2.76
CA THR A 592 5.84 -24.22 3.56
C THR A 592 6.10 -24.17 5.06
N ALA A 593 7.36 -24.21 5.49
CA ALA A 593 7.71 -24.23 6.91
C ALA A 593 7.48 -22.87 7.58
N GLN A 594 7.64 -21.78 6.82
CA GLN A 594 7.43 -20.43 7.32
C GLN A 594 5.99 -19.96 7.12
N GLU A 595 5.35 -20.39 6.03
CA GLU A 595 4.01 -19.96 5.66
C GLU A 595 3.31 -21.00 4.79
N ASP A 596 2.18 -21.54 5.24
CA ASP A 596 1.34 -22.47 4.48
C ASP A 596 0.12 -21.75 3.89
N ARG A 597 0.29 -21.13 2.72
CA ARG A 597 -0.77 -20.39 2.03
C ARG A 597 -1.93 -21.27 1.67
N ARG A 598 -3.13 -20.79 2.01
CA ARG A 598 -4.41 -21.41 1.69
C ARG A 598 -5.40 -20.32 1.34
N TRP A 599 -6.33 -20.60 0.44
CA TRP A 599 -7.40 -19.69 0.12
C TRP A 599 -8.75 -20.26 0.59
N ASP A 600 -9.52 -19.38 1.23
CA ASP A 600 -10.93 -19.59 1.55
C ASP A 600 -11.69 -18.35 1.09
N ASP A 601 -12.81 -18.53 0.39
CA ASP A 601 -13.57 -17.42 -0.21
C ASP A 601 -14.12 -16.41 0.81
N LYS A 602 -14.22 -16.77 2.09
CA LYS A 602 -14.59 -15.80 3.13
C LYS A 602 -13.66 -14.60 3.17
N ILE A 603 -12.35 -14.77 2.83
CA ILE A 603 -11.37 -13.70 2.88
C ILE A 603 -11.37 -12.77 1.67
N TYR A 604 -12.35 -12.87 0.76
CA TYR A 604 -12.63 -11.78 -0.18
C TYR A 604 -12.93 -10.49 0.57
N PHE A 605 -13.65 -10.60 1.71
CA PHE A 605 -13.93 -9.49 2.61
C PHE A 605 -13.39 -9.81 4.02
N ARG A 606 -13.07 -8.79 4.77
CA ARG A 606 -12.62 -8.95 6.16
C ARG A 606 -13.80 -9.09 7.11
N PRO A 607 -13.65 -9.81 8.22
CA PRO A 607 -14.68 -9.84 9.26
C PRO A 607 -14.71 -8.50 10.01
N PHE A 608 -15.88 -8.08 10.43
CA PHE A 608 -16.00 -7.11 11.52
C PHE A 608 -15.61 -7.78 12.83
N SER A 609 -14.95 -7.04 13.71
CA SER A 609 -14.59 -7.58 15.02
C SER A 609 -15.84 -7.93 15.84
N ARG A 610 -15.71 -8.92 16.72
CA ARG A 610 -16.78 -9.26 17.64
C ARG A 610 -17.18 -8.06 18.51
N ASP A 611 -16.23 -7.25 18.90
CA ASP A 611 -16.48 -6.07 19.75
C ASP A 611 -17.32 -5.02 19.00
N GLU A 612 -17.07 -4.80 17.71
CA GLU A 612 -17.90 -3.87 16.92
C GLU A 612 -19.31 -4.39 16.71
N ILE A 613 -19.48 -5.69 16.46
CA ILE A 613 -20.82 -6.32 16.39
C ILE A 613 -21.56 -6.19 17.73
N ASN A 614 -20.85 -6.39 18.86
CA ASN A 614 -21.45 -6.26 20.19
C ASN A 614 -21.83 -4.80 20.53
N ARG A 615 -21.06 -3.83 20.05
CA ARG A 615 -21.35 -2.40 20.24
C ARG A 615 -22.50 -1.90 19.36
N ASN A 616 -22.66 -2.49 18.18
CA ASN A 616 -23.66 -2.13 17.20
C ASN A 616 -24.37 -3.39 16.66
N ASN A 617 -25.48 -3.75 17.29
CA ASN A 617 -26.27 -4.93 16.92
C ASN A 617 -26.97 -4.85 15.55
N LEU A 618 -26.91 -3.70 14.87
CA LEU A 618 -27.38 -3.53 13.50
C LEU A 618 -26.28 -3.80 12.45
N LEU A 619 -25.06 -4.08 12.92
CA LEU A 619 -23.92 -4.34 12.05
C LEU A 619 -23.92 -5.81 11.61
N THR A 620 -24.32 -6.08 10.38
CA THR A 620 -24.28 -7.42 9.79
C THR A 620 -22.86 -7.86 9.49
N GLN A 621 -22.48 -9.09 9.87
CA GLN A 621 -21.18 -9.67 9.58
C GLN A 621 -21.00 -9.97 8.08
N ASN A 622 -19.76 -10.03 7.61
CA ASN A 622 -19.42 -10.43 6.26
C ASN A 622 -19.57 -11.95 6.05
N PRO A 623 -19.76 -12.42 4.79
CA PRO A 623 -20.02 -13.83 4.52
C PRO A 623 -18.86 -14.74 4.98
N GLY A 624 -19.23 -15.91 5.50
CA GLY A 624 -18.27 -16.93 5.96
C GLY A 624 -17.76 -16.76 7.40
N TYR A 625 -18.25 -15.76 8.15
CA TYR A 625 -17.84 -15.48 9.52
C TYR A 625 -18.98 -15.59 10.54
#